data_74dbc1eeffdab5ead84d1bcdeda57db0
#
_entry.id   74dbc1eeffdab5ead84d1bcdeda57db0
#
_cell.length_a   1.000
_cell.length_b   1.000
_cell.length_c   1.000
_cell.angle_alpha   90.00
_cell.angle_beta   90.00
_cell.angle_gamma   90.00
#
_symmetry.space_group_name_H-M   'P 1'
#
loop_
_entity.id
_entity.type
_entity.pdbx_description
1 polymer ?
#
loop_
_entity_poly.entity_id
_entity_poly.type
_entity_poly.pdbx_seq_one_letter_code
_entity_poly.pdbx_strand_id
1 'polypeptide(L)'
;MITINKKEIEKFSQLAEEWWNPNGKFAPLHKFNPVRIDFVREKLLSYFKLNSDSNEPLKNIDILDIGCGGGLLSEPMKRLGANI
;
A
#
# COMPACT_ATOMS: atom_id res chain seq x y z
N MET A 1 -24.20 20.57 1.86
CA MET A 1 -24.81 19.24 1.70
C MET A 1 -23.95 18.39 0.80
N ILE A 2 -23.53 17.25 1.25
CA ILE A 2 -22.73 16.34 0.42
C ILE A 2 -23.69 15.45 -0.36
N THR A 3 -23.63 15.57 -1.68
CA THR A 3 -24.39 14.69 -2.57
C THR A 3 -23.54 13.46 -2.85
N ILE A 4 -23.95 12.32 -2.32
CA ILE A 4 -23.27 11.06 -2.57
C ILE A 4 -23.94 10.37 -3.75
N ASN A 5 -23.20 10.18 -4.85
CA ASN A 5 -23.67 9.46 -6.01
C ASN A 5 -23.37 7.96 -5.81
N LYS A 6 -24.44 7.17 -5.61
CA LYS A 6 -24.29 5.72 -5.38
C LYS A 6 -23.58 5.00 -6.54
N LYS A 7 -23.80 5.45 -7.78
CA LYS A 7 -23.14 4.85 -8.94
C LYS A 7 -21.62 5.07 -8.92
N GLU A 8 -21.18 6.25 -8.49
CA GLU A 8 -19.76 6.54 -8.33
C GLU A 8 -19.14 5.70 -7.22
N ILE A 9 -19.84 5.57 -6.09
CA ILE A 9 -19.37 4.73 -4.98
C ILE A 9 -19.21 3.28 -5.43
N GLU A 10 -20.19 2.73 -6.15
CA GLU A 10 -20.12 1.38 -6.69
C GLU A 10 -18.95 1.22 -7.66
N LYS A 11 -18.74 2.21 -8.52
CA LYS A 11 -17.62 2.21 -9.48
C LYS A 11 -16.27 2.21 -8.76
N PHE A 12 -16.11 3.03 -7.74
CA PHE A 12 -14.87 3.05 -6.94
C PHE A 12 -14.67 1.78 -6.16
N SER A 13 -15.76 1.20 -5.62
CA SER A 13 -15.69 -0.08 -4.90
C SER A 13 -15.25 -1.22 -5.85
N GLN A 14 -15.78 -1.24 -7.06
CA GLN A 14 -15.37 -2.20 -8.08
C GLN A 14 -13.91 -2.04 -8.47
N LEU A 15 -13.44 -0.79 -8.60
CA LEU A 15 -12.03 -0.52 -8.87
C LEU A 15 -11.14 -0.99 -7.73
N ALA A 16 -11.57 -0.80 -6.47
CA ALA A 16 -10.82 -1.28 -5.32
C ALA A 16 -10.69 -2.80 -5.32
N GLU A 17 -11.76 -3.52 -5.64
CA GLU A 17 -11.71 -4.98 -5.79
C GLU A 17 -10.76 -5.41 -6.90
N GLU A 18 -10.79 -4.72 -8.04
CA GLU A 18 -9.88 -4.95 -9.17
C GLU A 18 -8.42 -4.75 -8.77
N TRP A 19 -8.11 -3.72 -7.97
CA TRP A 19 -6.75 -3.47 -7.50
C TRP A 19 -6.16 -4.68 -6.77
N TRP A 20 -6.97 -5.43 -6.03
CA TRP A 20 -6.50 -6.58 -5.26
C TRP A 20 -6.57 -7.90 -6.01
N ASN A 21 -7.10 -7.92 -7.22
CA ASN A 21 -7.18 -9.12 -8.05
C ASN A 21 -5.87 -9.34 -8.80
N PRO A 22 -5.04 -10.35 -8.43
CA PRO A 22 -3.76 -10.59 -9.08
C PRO A 22 -3.89 -11.08 -10.52
N ASN A 23 -5.06 -11.51 -10.94
CA ASN A 23 -5.34 -12.01 -12.29
C ASN A 23 -6.20 -11.04 -13.11
N GLY A 24 -6.53 -9.86 -12.57
CA GLY A 24 -7.31 -8.84 -13.23
C GLY A 24 -6.47 -7.87 -14.05
N LYS A 25 -7.06 -6.72 -14.39
CA LYS A 25 -6.38 -5.72 -15.22
C LYS A 25 -5.19 -5.05 -14.53
N PHE A 26 -5.08 -5.15 -13.20
CA PHE A 26 -3.94 -4.64 -12.44
C PHE A 26 -2.89 -5.72 -12.15
N ALA A 27 -2.93 -6.85 -12.83
CA ALA A 27 -1.97 -7.93 -12.68
C ALA A 27 -0.49 -7.45 -12.80
N PRO A 28 -0.12 -6.54 -13.73
CA PRO A 28 1.25 -6.05 -13.79
C PRO A 28 1.71 -5.35 -12.51
N LEU A 29 0.81 -4.63 -11.82
CA LEU A 29 1.13 -3.99 -10.55
C LEU A 29 1.43 -5.02 -9.47
N HIS A 30 0.69 -6.13 -9.42
CA HIS A 30 0.94 -7.22 -8.47
C HIS A 30 2.29 -7.88 -8.71
N LYS A 31 2.73 -7.99 -9.97
CA LYS A 31 4.05 -8.55 -10.30
C LYS A 31 5.18 -7.65 -9.82
N PHE A 32 5.04 -6.33 -9.92
CA PHE A 32 6.06 -5.38 -9.51
C PHE A 32 6.01 -5.03 -8.04
N ASN A 33 4.87 -5.27 -7.38
CA ASN A 33 4.66 -4.82 -6.00
C ASN A 33 5.68 -5.39 -5.01
N PRO A 34 6.04 -6.70 -5.02
CA PRO A 34 7.05 -7.20 -4.11
C PRO A 34 8.40 -6.50 -4.23
N VAL A 35 8.84 -6.20 -5.45
CA VAL A 35 10.10 -5.49 -5.71
C VAL A 35 10.02 -4.06 -5.18
N ARG A 36 8.89 -3.39 -5.40
CA ARG A 36 8.66 -2.03 -4.91
C ARG A 36 8.65 -1.98 -3.39
N ILE A 37 7.97 -2.93 -2.76
CA ILE A 37 7.91 -3.03 -1.29
C ILE A 37 9.31 -3.24 -0.72
N ASP A 38 10.08 -4.16 -1.27
CA ASP A 38 11.45 -4.42 -0.85
C ASP A 38 12.33 -3.17 -0.99
N PHE A 39 12.22 -2.48 -2.11
CA PHE A 39 13.00 -1.26 -2.35
C PHE A 39 12.69 -0.19 -1.29
N VAL A 40 11.41 0.08 -1.05
CA VAL A 40 10.98 1.08 -0.06
C VAL A 40 11.42 0.66 1.34
N ARG A 41 11.19 -0.61 1.70
CA ARG A 41 11.59 -1.16 2.98
C ARG A 41 13.09 -1.00 3.22
N GLU A 42 13.93 -1.43 2.28
CA GLU A 42 15.40 -1.34 2.41
C GLU A 42 15.86 0.11 2.54
N LYS A 43 15.29 1.03 1.79
CA LYS A 43 15.61 2.45 1.87
C LYS A 43 15.26 3.03 3.24
N LEU A 44 14.09 2.69 3.78
CA LEU A 44 13.67 3.16 5.10
C LEU A 44 14.52 2.56 6.22
N LEU A 45 14.82 1.28 6.14
CA LEU A 45 15.69 0.62 7.14
C LEU A 45 17.07 1.24 7.16
N SER A 46 17.64 1.50 5.99
CA SER A 46 18.97 2.12 5.87
C SER A 46 18.98 3.55 6.36
N TYR A 47 18.00 4.36 5.93
CA TYR A 47 17.94 5.78 6.25
C TYR A 47 17.74 6.02 7.76
N PHE A 48 16.81 5.30 8.37
CA PHE A 48 16.49 5.44 9.80
C PHE A 48 17.29 4.50 10.70
N LYS A 49 18.18 3.67 10.15
CA LYS A 49 18.99 2.70 10.89
C LYS A 49 18.13 1.77 11.75
N LEU A 50 17.10 1.20 11.14
CA LEU A 50 16.14 0.35 11.81
C LEU A 50 16.62 -1.11 11.88
N ASN A 51 16.06 -1.88 12.83
CA ASN A 51 16.38 -3.30 12.98
C ASN A 51 15.58 -4.14 11.97
N SER A 52 16.27 -4.71 10.98
CA SER A 52 15.65 -5.54 9.94
C SER A 52 15.14 -6.90 10.46
N ASP A 53 15.60 -7.35 11.62
CA ASP A 53 15.21 -8.64 12.20
C ASP A 53 13.92 -8.56 13.01
N SER A 54 13.38 -7.36 13.21
CA SER A 54 12.12 -7.16 13.91
C SER A 54 10.92 -7.61 13.06
N ASN A 55 9.86 -8.12 13.71
CA ASN A 55 8.58 -8.42 13.06
C ASN A 55 7.88 -7.15 12.56
N GLU A 56 8.13 -6.02 13.19
CA GLU A 56 7.59 -4.72 12.82
C GLU A 56 8.73 -3.72 12.62
N PRO A 57 9.55 -3.90 11.54
CA PRO A 57 10.75 -3.07 11.36
C PRO A 57 10.45 -1.59 11.13
N LEU A 58 9.23 -1.24 10.69
CA LEU A 58 8.81 0.14 10.45
C LEU A 58 7.98 0.73 11.58
N LYS A 59 7.97 0.11 12.75
CA LYS A 59 7.26 0.65 13.93
C LYS A 59 7.74 2.06 14.23
N ASN A 60 6.80 2.98 14.52
CA ASN A 60 7.04 4.41 14.76
C ASN A 60 7.49 5.21 13.53
N ILE A 61 7.40 4.66 12.34
CA ILE A 61 7.66 5.39 11.09
C ILE A 61 6.32 5.86 10.52
N ASP A 62 6.20 7.16 10.29
CA ASP A 62 5.02 7.76 9.69
C ASP A 62 5.19 7.84 8.18
N ILE A 63 4.21 7.32 7.44
CA ILE A 63 4.24 7.30 5.97
C ILE A 63 2.96 7.93 5.43
N LEU A 64 3.12 8.86 4.49
CA LEU A 64 2.01 9.40 3.70
C LEU A 64 2.12 8.85 2.28
N ASP A 65 1.15 8.05 1.87
CA ASP A 65 1.09 7.48 0.53
C ASP A 65 0.05 8.23 -0.30
N ILE A 66 0.51 9.24 -1.04
CA ILE A 66 -0.34 10.07 -1.88
C ILE A 66 -0.72 9.30 -3.15
N GLY A 67 -2.03 9.23 -3.45
CA GLY A 67 -2.51 8.51 -4.62
C GLY A 67 -2.36 6.99 -4.47
N CYS A 68 -2.58 6.46 -3.25
CA CYS A 68 -2.35 5.05 -2.94
C CYS A 68 -3.23 4.07 -3.71
N GLY A 69 -4.29 4.53 -4.37
CA GLY A 69 -5.22 3.67 -5.09
C GLY A 69 -5.87 2.64 -4.17
N GLY A 70 -5.71 1.35 -4.46
CA GLY A 70 -6.21 0.26 -3.63
C GLY A 70 -5.37 -0.10 -2.42
N GLY A 71 -4.28 0.63 -2.15
CA GLY A 71 -3.42 0.40 -0.99
C GLY A 71 -2.38 -0.69 -1.18
N LEU A 72 -1.97 -0.99 -2.40
CA LEU A 72 -0.99 -2.07 -2.68
C LEU A 72 0.38 -1.83 -2.03
N LEU A 73 0.75 -0.57 -1.78
CA LEU A 73 1.96 -0.23 -1.03
C LEU A 73 1.66 0.03 0.44
N SER A 74 0.58 0.79 0.73
CA SER A 74 0.21 1.19 2.10
C SER A 74 -0.04 -0.01 3.00
N GLU A 75 -0.77 -1.00 2.54
CA GLU A 75 -1.12 -2.18 3.33
C GLU A 75 0.10 -2.99 3.76
N PRO A 76 1.06 -3.35 2.87
CA PRO A 76 2.28 -4.00 3.28
C PRO A 76 3.13 -3.18 4.25
N MET A 77 3.23 -1.87 4.04
CA MET A 77 3.97 -0.98 4.96
C MET A 77 3.34 -0.96 6.34
N LYS A 78 2.01 -0.94 6.41
CA LYS A 78 1.27 -1.02 7.66
C LYS A 78 1.53 -2.34 8.39
N ARG A 79 1.59 -3.45 7.67
CA ARG A 79 1.93 -4.77 8.24
C ARG A 79 3.35 -4.80 8.82
N LEU A 80 4.27 -4.01 8.28
CA LEU A 80 5.61 -3.86 8.80
C LEU A 80 5.68 -2.91 10.01
N GLY A 81 4.54 -2.37 10.44
CA GLY A 81 4.42 -1.56 11.63
C GLY A 81 4.31 -0.06 11.39
N ALA A 82 4.43 0.42 10.14
CA ALA A 82 4.36 1.84 9.86
C ALA A 82 2.99 2.44 10.15
N ASN A 83 2.98 3.72 10.51
CA ASN A 83 1.78 4.54 10.63
C ASN A 83 1.47 5.16 9.26
N ILE A 84 0.33 4.84 8.69
CA ILE A 84 -0.07 5.34 7.38
C ILE A 84 -1.38 6.12 7.47
#